data_3d2c23db9b13441f36d6ec9ef3ec84ea
#
_entry.id   3d2c23db9b13441f36d6ec9ef3ec84ea
#
_cell.length_a   1.000
_cell.length_b   1.000
_cell.length_c   1.000
_cell.angle_alpha   90.00
_cell.angle_beta   90.00
_cell.angle_gamma   90.00
#
_symmetry.space_group_name_H-M   'P 1'
#
loop_
_entity.id
_entity.type
_entity.pdbx_description
1 polymer ?
#
loop_
_entity_poly.entity_id
_entity_poly.type
_entity_poly.pdbx_seq_one_letter_code
_entity_poly.pdbx_strand_id
1 'polypeptide(L)'
;AGQGIGVAIALVFTITGIAFKISAVPFHQWTPDVYEGSPTPIVAFLSVGSKAAGFALAIRLLVNAFGSVSEQWHFVFTALAILSMVLGNVVALAQTSMKRMLAYSSIAQAGFVMIGLIANTDAGYASMVFYLLVYLFMNLGGFACVILFSLRTGTDQISEYAGLYQKDPLLTLALSLCLLSLGGIPPLAGFFGKIYLFWAGWQAQLYWLVLLGLVTSVISIYYYIR
;
A
#
# COMPACT_ATOMS: atom_id res chain seq x y z
N ALA A 1 -25.47 27.82 -8.70
CA ALA A 1 -24.50 27.33 -9.69
C ALA A 1 -23.03 27.61 -9.27
N GLY A 2 -22.71 28.78 -8.74
CA GLY A 2 -21.33 29.13 -8.37
C GLY A 2 -20.72 28.33 -7.21
N GLN A 3 -21.53 27.97 -6.22
CA GLN A 3 -21.04 27.17 -5.07
C GLN A 3 -20.66 25.74 -5.48
N GLY A 4 -21.35 25.12 -6.44
CA GLY A 4 -21.04 23.77 -6.91
C GLY A 4 -19.70 23.67 -7.63
N ILE A 5 -19.34 24.68 -8.44
CA ILE A 5 -18.03 24.71 -9.13
C ILE A 5 -16.89 24.89 -8.14
N GLY A 6 -17.03 25.75 -7.13
CA GLY A 6 -16.04 25.94 -6.09
C GLY A 6 -15.77 24.66 -5.30
N VAL A 7 -16.82 23.94 -4.91
CA VAL A 7 -16.71 22.65 -4.20
C VAL A 7 -16.03 21.59 -5.08
N ALA A 8 -16.39 21.52 -6.38
CA ALA A 8 -15.75 20.58 -7.30
C ALA A 8 -14.25 20.84 -7.47
N ILE A 9 -13.85 22.10 -7.62
CA ILE A 9 -12.43 22.48 -7.70
C ILE A 9 -11.70 22.14 -6.40
N ALA A 10 -12.28 22.48 -5.25
CA ALA A 10 -11.69 22.15 -3.94
C ALA A 10 -11.53 20.65 -3.75
N LEU A 11 -12.52 19.86 -4.16
CA LEU A 11 -12.46 18.39 -4.10
C LEU A 11 -11.34 17.83 -4.97
N VAL A 12 -11.18 18.30 -6.21
CA VAL A 12 -10.11 17.84 -7.12
C VAL A 12 -8.73 18.13 -6.53
N PHE A 13 -8.48 19.33 -6.01
CA PHE A 13 -7.19 19.65 -5.38
C PHE A 13 -6.95 18.83 -4.12
N THR A 14 -7.98 18.62 -3.31
CA THR A 14 -7.88 17.81 -2.09
C THR A 14 -7.56 16.36 -2.44
N ILE A 15 -8.26 15.75 -3.39
CA ILE A 15 -8.00 14.38 -3.83
C ILE A 15 -6.58 14.25 -4.41
N THR A 16 -6.16 15.20 -5.26
CA THR A 16 -4.81 15.20 -5.83
C THR A 16 -3.74 15.23 -4.74
N GLY A 17 -3.87 16.10 -3.74
CA GLY A 17 -2.94 16.17 -2.62
C GLY A 17 -2.89 14.90 -1.78
N ILE A 18 -4.05 14.32 -1.47
CA ILE A 18 -4.14 13.05 -0.75
C ILE A 18 -3.53 11.92 -1.59
N ALA A 19 -3.92 11.80 -2.87
CA ALA A 19 -3.43 10.77 -3.77
C ALA A 19 -1.91 10.82 -3.94
N PHE A 20 -1.32 12.01 -4.07
CA PHE A 20 0.13 12.20 -4.07
C PHE A 20 0.73 11.69 -2.76
N LYS A 21 0.20 12.07 -1.61
CA LYS A 21 0.73 11.71 -0.29
C LYS A 21 0.67 10.20 -0.02
N ILE A 22 -0.39 9.51 -0.41
CA ILE A 22 -0.52 8.05 -0.26
C ILE A 22 0.13 7.27 -1.41
N SER A 23 0.70 7.95 -2.40
CA SER A 23 1.31 7.36 -3.61
C SER A 23 0.31 6.61 -4.49
N ALA A 24 -0.92 7.11 -4.61
CA ALA A 24 -1.91 6.50 -5.49
C ALA A 24 -1.62 6.82 -6.96
N VAL A 25 -1.88 5.87 -7.85
CA VAL A 25 -1.75 6.07 -9.30
C VAL A 25 -2.85 7.04 -9.78
N PRO A 26 -2.52 8.08 -10.59
CA PRO A 26 -1.26 8.32 -11.32
C PRO A 26 -0.22 9.17 -10.55
N PHE A 27 -0.47 9.59 -9.34
CA PHE A 27 0.38 10.51 -8.57
C PHE A 27 1.54 9.80 -7.82
N HIS A 28 1.90 8.58 -8.22
CA HIS A 28 2.83 7.68 -7.54
C HIS A 28 4.29 7.78 -7.99
N GLN A 29 4.57 8.46 -9.11
CA GLN A 29 5.88 8.38 -9.82
C GLN A 29 7.08 8.76 -8.96
N TRP A 30 6.92 9.64 -7.99
CA TRP A 30 7.96 10.05 -7.06
C TRP A 30 8.42 8.90 -6.12
N THR A 31 7.55 7.94 -5.83
CA THR A 31 7.77 6.94 -4.78
C THR A 31 8.91 5.97 -5.11
N PRO A 32 8.98 5.34 -6.28
CA PRO A 32 10.08 4.43 -6.60
C PRO A 32 11.44 5.12 -6.60
N ASP A 33 11.53 6.32 -7.13
CA ASP A 33 12.79 7.07 -7.26
C ASP A 33 13.28 7.57 -5.89
N VAL A 34 12.36 8.06 -5.04
CA VAL A 34 12.68 8.45 -3.66
C VAL A 34 13.09 7.24 -2.82
N TYR A 35 12.43 6.08 -2.99
CA TYR A 35 12.78 4.89 -2.22
C TYR A 35 14.14 4.34 -2.61
N GLU A 36 14.51 4.40 -3.87
CA GLU A 36 15.84 3.98 -4.33
C GLU A 36 16.94 4.95 -3.93
N GLY A 37 16.70 6.26 -4.13
CA GLY A 37 17.71 7.29 -3.92
C GLY A 37 17.91 7.75 -2.48
N SER A 38 16.97 7.47 -1.57
CA SER A 38 17.07 7.92 -0.18
C SER A 38 17.70 6.87 0.74
N PRO A 39 18.28 7.29 1.89
CA PRO A 39 18.73 6.37 2.92
C PRO A 39 17.58 5.46 3.38
N THR A 40 17.82 4.15 3.46
CA THR A 40 16.77 3.14 3.72
C THR A 40 15.96 3.37 5.00
N PRO A 41 16.54 3.87 6.13
CA PRO A 41 15.74 4.19 7.32
C PRO A 41 14.68 5.28 7.09
N ILE A 42 15.01 6.29 6.25
CA ILE A 42 14.07 7.36 5.88
C ILE A 42 12.96 6.78 5.01
N VAL A 43 13.32 5.92 4.07
CA VAL A 43 12.36 5.20 3.21
C VAL A 43 11.40 4.36 4.05
N ALA A 44 11.90 3.62 5.03
CA ALA A 44 11.09 2.83 5.94
C ALA A 44 10.04 3.68 6.66
N PHE A 45 10.44 4.84 7.20
CA PHE A 45 9.51 5.78 7.84
C PHE A 45 8.48 6.36 6.85
N LEU A 46 8.92 6.81 5.66
CA LEU A 46 8.04 7.38 4.63
C LEU A 46 7.00 6.37 4.14
N SER A 47 7.40 5.11 4.04
CA SER A 47 6.52 4.05 3.53
C SER A 47 5.32 3.76 4.42
N VAL A 48 5.39 4.07 5.70
CA VAL A 48 4.35 3.79 6.69
C VAL A 48 3.79 5.06 7.29
N GLY A 49 4.62 5.88 7.95
CA GLY A 49 4.16 7.05 8.71
C GLY A 49 3.47 8.09 7.82
N SER A 50 4.08 8.43 6.68
CA SER A 50 3.49 9.37 5.72
C SER A 50 2.15 8.86 5.15
N LYS A 51 2.07 7.56 4.83
CA LYS A 51 0.85 6.96 4.29
C LYS A 51 -0.26 6.88 5.33
N ALA A 52 0.04 6.45 6.55
CA ALA A 52 -0.94 6.42 7.63
C ALA A 52 -1.52 7.82 7.90
N ALA A 53 -0.66 8.86 7.95
CA ALA A 53 -1.09 10.24 8.06
C ALA A 53 -1.95 10.68 6.85
N GLY A 54 -1.60 10.24 5.63
CA GLY A 54 -2.36 10.52 4.41
C GLY A 54 -3.77 9.91 4.46
N PHE A 55 -3.90 8.67 4.90
CA PHE A 55 -5.20 8.02 5.07
C PHE A 55 -6.03 8.62 6.20
N ALA A 56 -5.41 8.99 7.33
CA ALA A 56 -6.10 9.70 8.41
C ALA A 56 -6.64 11.07 7.93
N LEU A 57 -5.84 11.79 7.13
CA LEU A 57 -6.27 13.03 6.49
C LEU A 57 -7.42 12.78 5.50
N ALA A 58 -7.35 11.71 4.70
CA ALA A 58 -8.39 11.33 3.75
C ALA A 58 -9.74 11.11 4.46
N ILE A 59 -9.78 10.32 5.53
CA ILE A 59 -11.01 10.12 6.31
C ILE A 59 -11.54 11.48 6.80
N ARG A 60 -10.68 12.27 7.44
CA ARG A 60 -11.14 13.53 8.03
C ARG A 60 -11.69 14.52 7.02
N LEU A 61 -11.04 14.67 5.86
CA LEU A 61 -11.48 15.62 4.85
C LEU A 61 -12.65 15.09 4.03
N LEU A 62 -12.57 13.84 3.53
CA LEU A 62 -13.58 13.31 2.63
C LEU A 62 -14.89 13.01 3.34
N VAL A 63 -14.83 12.42 4.54
CA VAL A 63 -16.03 12.05 5.27
C VAL A 63 -16.67 13.26 5.95
N ASN A 64 -15.88 14.13 6.61
CA ASN A 64 -16.43 15.24 7.37
C ASN A 64 -16.66 16.50 6.53
N ALA A 65 -15.71 16.87 5.63
CA ALA A 65 -15.83 18.11 4.87
C ALA A 65 -16.56 17.91 3.53
N PHE A 66 -16.35 16.77 2.87
CA PHE A 66 -16.92 16.46 1.55
C PHE A 66 -17.98 15.34 1.60
N GLY A 67 -18.58 15.07 2.77
CA GLY A 67 -19.62 14.04 2.92
C GLY A 67 -20.84 14.26 2.04
N SER A 68 -21.22 15.53 1.76
CA SER A 68 -22.32 15.87 0.87
C SER A 68 -22.09 15.57 -0.62
N VAL A 69 -20.85 15.33 -1.01
CA VAL A 69 -20.41 14.97 -2.38
C VAL A 69 -19.72 13.61 -2.41
N SER A 70 -20.19 12.68 -1.57
CA SER A 70 -19.57 11.36 -1.38
C SER A 70 -19.54 10.53 -2.68
N GLU A 71 -20.58 10.56 -3.49
CA GLU A 71 -20.64 9.81 -4.76
C GLU A 71 -19.49 10.17 -5.71
N GLN A 72 -19.14 11.47 -5.79
CA GLN A 72 -18.11 11.96 -6.68
C GLN A 72 -16.71 11.46 -6.24
N TRP A 73 -16.36 11.58 -4.96
CA TRP A 73 -15.05 11.14 -4.51
C TRP A 73 -14.95 9.61 -4.39
N HIS A 74 -16.05 8.89 -4.14
CA HIS A 74 -16.08 7.42 -4.19
C HIS A 74 -15.68 6.92 -5.59
N PHE A 75 -16.25 7.48 -6.64
CA PHE A 75 -15.92 7.12 -8.02
C PHE A 75 -14.43 7.32 -8.30
N VAL A 76 -13.90 8.50 -7.94
CA VAL A 76 -12.47 8.82 -8.19
C VAL A 76 -11.57 7.89 -7.39
N PHE A 77 -11.83 7.68 -6.09
CA PHE A 77 -11.02 6.77 -5.27
C PHE A 77 -11.09 5.32 -5.72
N THR A 78 -12.24 4.88 -6.25
CA THR A 78 -12.36 3.56 -6.87
C THR A 78 -11.42 3.41 -8.06
N ALA A 79 -11.38 4.39 -8.94
CA ALA A 79 -10.45 4.40 -10.08
C ALA A 79 -8.98 4.41 -9.61
N LEU A 80 -8.64 5.26 -8.63
CA LEU A 80 -7.28 5.32 -8.06
C LEU A 80 -6.89 3.99 -7.40
N ALA A 81 -7.80 3.33 -6.69
CA ALA A 81 -7.57 2.04 -6.06
C ALA A 81 -7.28 0.94 -7.09
N ILE A 82 -8.12 0.84 -8.12
CA ILE A 82 -7.93 -0.12 -9.22
C ILE A 82 -6.58 0.08 -9.88
N LEU A 83 -6.28 1.31 -10.32
CA LEU A 83 -5.02 1.63 -10.98
C LEU A 83 -3.82 1.34 -10.08
N SER A 84 -3.91 1.66 -8.79
CA SER A 84 -2.81 1.42 -7.83
C SER A 84 -2.59 -0.07 -7.58
N MET A 85 -3.64 -0.87 -7.43
CA MET A 85 -3.55 -2.31 -7.26
C MET A 85 -2.97 -2.99 -8.50
N VAL A 86 -3.42 -2.61 -9.69
CA VAL A 86 -2.95 -3.23 -10.94
C VAL A 86 -1.53 -2.79 -11.28
N LEU A 87 -1.30 -1.49 -11.42
CA LEU A 87 0.00 -0.97 -11.83
C LEU A 87 1.09 -1.29 -10.80
N GLY A 88 0.80 -1.09 -9.51
CA GLY A 88 1.75 -1.38 -8.44
C GLY A 88 2.23 -2.84 -8.47
N ASN A 89 1.31 -3.80 -8.62
CA ASN A 89 1.67 -5.21 -8.69
C ASN A 89 2.38 -5.61 -9.99
N VAL A 90 1.87 -5.14 -11.14
CA VAL A 90 2.47 -5.48 -12.44
C VAL A 90 3.89 -4.95 -12.57
N VAL A 91 4.13 -3.70 -12.16
CA VAL A 91 5.47 -3.11 -12.25
C VAL A 91 6.42 -3.68 -11.20
N ALA A 92 5.92 -4.08 -10.02
CA ALA A 92 6.74 -4.77 -9.00
C ALA A 92 7.37 -6.07 -9.53
N LEU A 93 6.68 -6.81 -10.41
CA LEU A 93 7.18 -8.04 -11.03
C LEU A 93 8.48 -7.85 -11.82
N ALA A 94 8.68 -6.70 -12.43
CA ALA A 94 9.83 -6.41 -13.29
C ALA A 94 11.02 -5.79 -12.54
N GLN A 95 10.89 -5.52 -11.23
CA GLN A 95 11.95 -4.85 -10.48
C GLN A 95 13.10 -5.80 -10.13
N THR A 96 14.32 -5.28 -10.17
CA THR A 96 15.55 -5.97 -9.78
C THR A 96 16.10 -5.48 -8.45
N SER A 97 15.77 -4.25 -8.03
CA SER A 97 16.11 -3.69 -6.72
C SER A 97 15.02 -4.02 -5.70
N MET A 98 15.42 -4.47 -4.52
CA MET A 98 14.52 -4.75 -3.40
C MET A 98 13.78 -3.48 -2.95
N LYS A 99 14.46 -2.33 -2.92
CA LYS A 99 13.84 -1.05 -2.54
C LYS A 99 12.77 -0.62 -3.55
N ARG A 100 13.05 -0.71 -4.86
CA ARG A 100 12.05 -0.38 -5.90
C ARG A 100 10.89 -1.36 -5.90
N MET A 101 11.14 -2.64 -5.70
CA MET A 101 10.08 -3.65 -5.56
C MET A 101 9.16 -3.31 -4.38
N LEU A 102 9.71 -2.99 -3.20
CA LEU A 102 8.94 -2.57 -2.03
C LEU A 102 8.22 -1.24 -2.24
N ALA A 103 8.76 -0.33 -3.06
CA ALA A 103 8.09 0.92 -3.43
C ALA A 103 6.81 0.64 -4.23
N TYR A 104 6.88 -0.17 -5.29
CA TYR A 104 5.70 -0.55 -6.07
C TYR A 104 4.73 -1.42 -5.27
N SER A 105 5.24 -2.32 -4.42
CA SER A 105 4.44 -3.01 -3.44
C SER A 105 3.64 -2.04 -2.57
N SER A 106 4.29 -0.98 -2.07
CA SER A 106 3.63 0.01 -1.20
C SER A 106 2.55 0.83 -1.92
N ILE A 107 2.65 1.00 -3.25
CA ILE A 107 1.61 1.59 -4.10
C ILE A 107 0.41 0.65 -4.20
N ALA A 108 0.65 -0.64 -4.44
CA ALA A 108 -0.40 -1.67 -4.46
C ALA A 108 -1.10 -1.78 -3.11
N GLN A 109 -0.36 -1.77 -1.99
CA GLN A 109 -0.91 -1.82 -0.64
C GLN A 109 -1.81 -0.62 -0.33
N ALA A 110 -1.43 0.59 -0.80
CA ALA A 110 -2.30 1.76 -0.70
C ALA A 110 -3.63 1.54 -1.46
N GLY A 111 -3.60 0.85 -2.59
CA GLY A 111 -4.79 0.43 -3.33
C GLY A 111 -5.72 -0.45 -2.51
N PHE A 112 -5.18 -1.44 -1.79
CA PHE A 112 -6.00 -2.28 -0.89
C PHE A 112 -6.60 -1.48 0.26
N VAL A 113 -5.82 -0.60 0.90
CA VAL A 113 -6.31 0.25 2.00
C VAL A 113 -7.45 1.17 1.55
N MET A 114 -7.40 1.67 0.30
CA MET A 114 -8.48 2.50 -0.25
C MET A 114 -9.83 1.77 -0.30
N ILE A 115 -9.88 0.44 -0.36
CA ILE A 115 -11.14 -0.33 -0.29
C ILE A 115 -11.91 -0.01 1.00
N GLY A 116 -11.20 0.05 2.13
CA GLY A 116 -11.81 0.40 3.42
C GLY A 116 -12.33 1.84 3.48
N LEU A 117 -11.64 2.77 2.80
CA LEU A 117 -12.10 4.16 2.69
C LEU A 117 -13.35 4.28 1.80
N ILE A 118 -13.35 3.60 0.64
CA ILE A 118 -14.46 3.61 -0.32
C ILE A 118 -15.70 2.92 0.25
N ALA A 119 -15.53 1.91 1.11
CA ALA A 119 -16.64 1.25 1.79
C ALA A 119 -17.50 2.24 2.60
N ASN A 120 -16.93 3.34 3.07
CA ASN A 120 -17.60 4.46 3.76
C ASN A 120 -18.50 4.00 4.91
N THR A 121 -18.01 3.02 5.68
CA THR A 121 -18.69 2.42 6.84
C THR A 121 -17.72 2.36 8.02
N ASP A 122 -18.27 2.27 9.23
CA ASP A 122 -17.43 2.10 10.43
C ASP A 122 -16.56 0.85 10.35
N ALA A 123 -17.10 -0.26 9.81
CA ALA A 123 -16.34 -1.48 9.56
C ALA A 123 -15.22 -1.26 8.52
N GLY A 124 -15.48 -0.47 7.48
CA GLY A 124 -14.48 -0.07 6.47
C GLY A 124 -13.34 0.71 7.09
N TYR A 125 -13.63 1.71 7.90
CA TYR A 125 -12.62 2.52 8.59
C TYR A 125 -11.83 1.70 9.61
N ALA A 126 -12.51 0.85 10.39
CA ALA A 126 -11.86 -0.05 11.34
C ALA A 126 -10.90 -1.03 10.64
N SER A 127 -11.33 -1.62 9.53
CA SER A 127 -10.50 -2.53 8.72
C SER A 127 -9.27 -1.83 8.14
N MET A 128 -9.43 -0.57 7.69
CA MET A 128 -8.34 0.25 7.18
C MET A 128 -7.31 0.56 8.27
N VAL A 129 -7.74 1.00 9.46
CA VAL A 129 -6.86 1.28 10.60
C VAL A 129 -6.12 0.01 11.03
N PHE A 130 -6.83 -1.10 11.15
CA PHE A 130 -6.25 -2.40 11.49
C PHE A 130 -5.19 -2.82 10.47
N TYR A 131 -5.49 -2.70 9.16
CA TYR A 131 -4.53 -3.04 8.13
C TYR A 131 -3.30 -2.14 8.13
N LEU A 132 -3.46 -0.83 8.34
CA LEU A 132 -2.34 0.11 8.44
C LEU A 132 -1.43 -0.22 9.63
N LEU A 133 -2.01 -0.66 10.76
CA LEU A 133 -1.23 -1.10 11.91
C LEU A 133 -0.43 -2.38 11.61
N VAL A 134 -1.04 -3.37 11.01
CA VAL A 134 -0.36 -4.59 10.55
C VAL A 134 0.71 -4.26 9.51
N TYR A 135 0.39 -3.40 8.54
CA TYR A 135 1.31 -2.95 7.50
C TYR A 135 2.55 -2.25 8.09
N LEU A 136 2.38 -1.47 9.16
CA LEU A 136 3.49 -0.84 9.87
C LEU A 136 4.54 -1.88 10.29
N PHE A 137 4.14 -2.94 10.97
CA PHE A 137 5.07 -3.93 11.47
C PHE A 137 5.73 -4.74 10.36
N MET A 138 4.95 -5.26 9.41
CA MET A 138 5.51 -6.09 8.35
C MET A 138 6.39 -5.30 7.38
N ASN A 139 6.08 -4.03 7.13
CA ASN A 139 6.86 -3.21 6.21
C ASN A 139 8.14 -2.66 6.88
N LEU A 140 8.06 -2.17 8.12
CA LEU A 140 9.25 -1.77 8.87
C LEU A 140 10.18 -2.95 9.11
N GLY A 141 9.64 -4.14 9.42
CA GLY A 141 10.43 -5.37 9.56
C GLY A 141 11.15 -5.73 8.27
N GLY A 142 10.45 -5.67 7.12
CA GLY A 142 11.03 -5.89 5.80
C GLY A 142 12.18 -4.91 5.50
N PHE A 143 11.94 -3.61 5.69
CA PHE A 143 13.00 -2.60 5.49
C PHE A 143 14.16 -2.74 6.47
N ALA A 144 13.93 -3.14 7.73
CA ALA A 144 15.01 -3.42 8.68
C ALA A 144 15.91 -4.55 8.18
N CYS A 145 15.33 -5.61 7.61
CA CYS A 145 16.11 -6.69 6.99
C CYS A 145 16.90 -6.19 5.77
N VAL A 146 16.30 -5.35 4.93
CA VAL A 146 17.00 -4.73 3.78
C VAL A 146 18.16 -3.86 4.23
N ILE A 147 17.99 -3.08 5.30
CA ILE A 147 19.08 -2.27 5.89
C ILE A 147 20.23 -3.15 6.33
N LEU A 148 19.95 -4.21 7.12
CA LEU A 148 20.98 -5.12 7.63
C LEU A 148 21.70 -5.83 6.48
N PHE A 149 21.00 -6.24 5.45
CA PHE A 149 21.58 -6.86 4.26
C PHE A 149 22.47 -5.88 3.52
N SER A 150 21.96 -4.68 3.21
CA SER A 150 22.70 -3.65 2.48
C SER A 150 23.95 -3.17 3.23
N LEU A 151 23.93 -3.09 4.56
CA LEU A 151 25.10 -2.76 5.37
C LEU A 151 26.20 -3.83 5.28
N ARG A 152 25.85 -5.11 5.06
CA ARG A 152 26.80 -6.21 4.98
C ARG A 152 27.33 -6.46 3.57
N THR A 153 26.51 -6.21 2.54
CA THR A 153 26.81 -6.56 1.14
C THR A 153 27.09 -5.35 0.26
N GLY A 154 26.66 -4.16 0.66
CA GLY A 154 26.78 -2.92 -0.13
C GLY A 154 25.78 -2.83 -1.28
N THR A 155 24.82 -3.75 -1.39
CA THR A 155 23.85 -3.82 -2.50
C THR A 155 22.42 -4.02 -2.01
N ASP A 156 21.45 -3.69 -2.85
CA ASP A 156 20.02 -3.94 -2.65
C ASP A 156 19.40 -4.76 -3.81
N GLN A 157 20.26 -5.36 -4.65
CA GLN A 157 19.82 -6.18 -5.77
C GLN A 157 19.22 -7.49 -5.29
N ILE A 158 18.04 -7.87 -5.84
CA ILE A 158 17.31 -9.08 -5.43
C ILE A 158 18.15 -10.35 -5.69
N SER A 159 18.93 -10.38 -6.77
CA SER A 159 19.79 -11.51 -7.11
C SER A 159 20.84 -11.84 -6.04
N GLU A 160 21.29 -10.84 -5.28
CA GLU A 160 22.30 -11.01 -4.23
C GLU A 160 21.74 -11.63 -2.93
N TYR A 161 20.42 -11.72 -2.81
CA TYR A 161 19.77 -12.44 -1.69
C TYR A 161 19.81 -13.96 -1.88
N ALA A 162 20.24 -14.45 -3.06
CA ALA A 162 20.37 -15.88 -3.30
C ALA A 162 21.38 -16.50 -2.34
N GLY A 163 20.98 -17.58 -1.68
CA GLY A 163 21.82 -18.27 -0.69
C GLY A 163 21.95 -17.56 0.67
N LEU A 164 21.18 -16.52 0.94
CA LEU A 164 21.20 -15.80 2.22
C LEU A 164 20.93 -16.75 3.41
N TYR A 165 20.08 -17.75 3.23
CA TYR A 165 19.78 -18.75 4.26
C TYR A 165 21.04 -19.48 4.79
N GLN A 166 22.01 -19.72 3.92
CA GLN A 166 23.26 -20.38 4.31
C GLN A 166 24.17 -19.45 5.12
N LYS A 167 24.09 -18.13 4.90
CA LYS A 167 24.94 -17.12 5.53
C LYS A 167 24.32 -16.56 6.82
N ASP A 168 23.01 -16.27 6.78
CA ASP A 168 22.27 -15.69 7.89
C ASP A 168 20.81 -16.22 7.89
N PRO A 169 20.58 -17.39 8.51
CA PRO A 169 19.25 -18.02 8.54
C PRO A 169 18.22 -17.18 9.30
N LEU A 170 18.63 -16.43 10.33
CA LEU A 170 17.71 -15.60 11.11
C LEU A 170 17.23 -14.40 10.30
N LEU A 171 18.13 -13.71 9.60
CA LEU A 171 17.76 -12.59 8.71
C LEU A 171 16.86 -13.08 7.58
N THR A 172 17.16 -14.25 7.01
CA THR A 172 16.33 -14.85 5.95
C THR A 172 14.93 -15.17 6.47
N LEU A 173 14.81 -15.77 7.64
CA LEU A 173 13.51 -16.08 8.25
C LEU A 173 12.71 -14.81 8.51
N ALA A 174 13.32 -13.77 9.11
CA ALA A 174 12.67 -12.52 9.40
C ALA A 174 12.17 -11.82 8.12
N LEU A 175 13.03 -11.72 7.09
CA LEU A 175 12.66 -11.14 5.79
C LEU A 175 11.52 -11.92 5.14
N SER A 176 11.64 -13.26 5.09
CA SER A 176 10.62 -14.12 4.50
C SER A 176 9.26 -13.96 5.19
N LEU A 177 9.22 -13.95 6.53
CA LEU A 177 7.98 -13.73 7.27
C LEU A 177 7.34 -12.37 6.96
N CYS A 178 8.14 -11.31 6.87
CA CYS A 178 7.64 -9.98 6.51
C CYS A 178 7.08 -9.96 5.08
N LEU A 179 7.80 -10.51 4.10
CA LEU A 179 7.38 -10.54 2.70
C LEU A 179 6.14 -11.42 2.49
N LEU A 180 6.08 -12.60 3.11
CA LEU A 180 4.91 -13.48 3.06
C LEU A 180 3.68 -12.85 3.73
N SER A 181 3.90 -12.09 4.80
CA SER A 181 2.84 -11.31 5.45
C SER A 181 2.32 -10.20 4.53
N LEU A 182 3.20 -9.47 3.83
CA LEU A 182 2.81 -8.49 2.80
C LEU A 182 2.04 -9.16 1.65
N GLY A 183 2.43 -10.36 1.25
CA GLY A 183 1.71 -11.18 0.28
C GLY A 183 0.30 -11.57 0.76
N GLY A 184 0.10 -11.69 2.07
CA GLY A 184 -1.16 -12.13 2.67
C GLY A 184 -1.30 -13.65 2.70
N ILE A 185 -0.23 -14.36 3.06
CA ILE A 185 -0.26 -15.82 3.21
C ILE A 185 -0.66 -16.19 4.65
N PRO A 186 -1.64 -17.12 4.82
CA PRO A 186 -1.98 -17.64 6.14
C PRO A 186 -0.76 -18.36 6.78
N PRO A 187 -0.59 -18.32 8.08
CA PRO A 187 -1.40 -17.70 9.13
C PRO A 187 -0.90 -16.31 9.56
N LEU A 188 -0.21 -15.57 8.69
CA LEU A 188 0.43 -14.30 9.01
C LEU A 188 -0.57 -13.13 9.14
N ALA A 189 -0.18 -12.10 9.86
CA ALA A 189 -1.06 -10.96 10.19
C ALA A 189 -1.59 -10.22 8.95
N GLY A 190 -0.79 -10.12 7.88
CA GLY A 190 -1.21 -9.48 6.63
C GLY A 190 -2.39 -10.18 5.95
N PHE A 191 -2.52 -11.50 6.11
CA PHE A 191 -3.68 -12.26 5.63
C PHE A 191 -4.96 -11.81 6.33
N PHE A 192 -4.97 -11.76 7.66
CA PHE A 192 -6.14 -11.32 8.42
C PHE A 192 -6.51 -9.87 8.12
N GLY A 193 -5.50 -9.01 7.94
CA GLY A 193 -5.72 -7.62 7.57
C GLY A 193 -6.37 -7.47 6.21
N LYS A 194 -5.91 -8.22 5.19
CA LYS A 194 -6.54 -8.22 3.86
C LYS A 194 -7.95 -8.78 3.88
N ILE A 195 -8.18 -9.89 4.58
CA ILE A 195 -9.53 -10.45 4.72
C ILE A 195 -10.47 -9.43 5.33
N TYR A 196 -10.05 -8.71 6.37
CA TYR A 196 -10.91 -7.73 7.02
C TYR A 196 -11.25 -6.57 6.08
N LEU A 197 -10.27 -6.07 5.29
CA LEU A 197 -10.52 -5.07 4.24
C LEU A 197 -11.49 -5.56 3.16
N PHE A 198 -11.25 -6.76 2.64
CA PHE A 198 -12.09 -7.35 1.59
C PHE A 198 -13.50 -7.66 2.09
N TRP A 199 -13.62 -8.11 3.34
CA TRP A 199 -14.92 -8.32 3.97
C TRP A 199 -15.73 -7.02 4.11
N ALA A 200 -15.09 -5.94 4.56
CA ALA A 200 -15.73 -4.63 4.62
C ALA A 200 -16.16 -4.12 3.24
N GLY A 201 -15.31 -4.29 2.22
CA GLY A 201 -15.65 -3.96 0.83
C GLY A 201 -16.80 -4.83 0.29
N TRP A 202 -16.83 -6.11 0.64
CA TRP A 202 -17.91 -7.02 0.25
C TRP A 202 -19.25 -6.60 0.87
N GLN A 203 -19.27 -6.28 2.16
CA GLN A 203 -20.48 -5.77 2.84
C GLN A 203 -20.97 -4.43 2.25
N ALA A 204 -20.05 -3.59 1.75
CA ALA A 204 -20.36 -2.36 1.04
C ALA A 204 -20.74 -2.57 -0.44
N GLN A 205 -20.95 -3.82 -0.89
CA GLN A 205 -21.31 -4.21 -2.27
C GLN A 205 -20.28 -3.83 -3.34
N LEU A 206 -19.02 -3.61 -2.96
CA LEU A 206 -17.89 -3.29 -3.86
C LEU A 206 -17.30 -4.57 -4.47
N TYR A 207 -18.14 -5.48 -4.98
CA TYR A 207 -17.75 -6.84 -5.38
C TYR A 207 -16.61 -6.86 -6.41
N TRP A 208 -16.71 -6.03 -7.45
CA TRP A 208 -15.67 -5.96 -8.50
C TRP A 208 -14.34 -5.46 -7.97
N LEU A 209 -14.36 -4.49 -7.07
CA LEU A 209 -13.15 -3.96 -6.45
C LEU A 209 -12.48 -4.99 -5.55
N VAL A 210 -13.26 -5.74 -4.77
CA VAL A 210 -12.80 -6.85 -3.93
C VAL A 210 -12.23 -7.98 -4.77
N LEU A 211 -12.92 -8.39 -5.86
CA LEU A 211 -12.45 -9.43 -6.77
C LEU A 211 -11.09 -9.06 -7.38
N LEU A 212 -10.95 -7.83 -7.86
CA LEU A 212 -9.70 -7.31 -8.40
C LEU A 212 -8.61 -7.27 -7.33
N GLY A 213 -8.96 -6.89 -6.10
CA GLY A 213 -8.06 -6.93 -4.95
C GLY A 213 -7.55 -8.33 -4.65
N LEU A 214 -8.42 -9.34 -4.68
CA LEU A 214 -8.04 -10.74 -4.51
C LEU A 214 -7.07 -11.20 -5.61
N VAL A 215 -7.38 -10.96 -6.88
CA VAL A 215 -6.53 -11.34 -8.00
C VAL A 215 -5.15 -10.68 -7.90
N THR A 216 -5.11 -9.38 -7.66
CA THR A 216 -3.84 -8.63 -7.55
C THR A 216 -3.06 -9.02 -6.30
N SER A 217 -3.73 -9.42 -5.22
CA SER A 217 -3.06 -9.97 -4.03
C SER A 217 -2.37 -11.30 -4.33
N VAL A 218 -2.99 -12.19 -5.12
CA VAL A 218 -2.35 -13.43 -5.57
C VAL A 218 -1.13 -13.14 -6.44
N ILE A 219 -1.22 -12.17 -7.35
CA ILE A 219 -0.07 -11.73 -8.17
C ILE A 219 1.07 -11.24 -7.26
N SER A 220 0.76 -10.54 -6.17
CA SER A 220 1.78 -10.03 -5.26
C SER A 220 2.61 -11.13 -4.59
N ILE A 221 2.03 -12.29 -4.33
CA ILE A 221 2.73 -13.42 -3.72
C ILE A 221 3.94 -13.83 -4.57
N TYR A 222 3.79 -13.81 -5.90
CA TYR A 222 4.86 -14.23 -6.80
C TYR A 222 6.14 -13.41 -6.63
N TYR A 223 6.06 -12.07 -6.60
CA TYR A 223 7.27 -11.25 -6.47
C TYR A 223 7.82 -11.20 -5.05
N TYR A 224 7.04 -11.55 -4.04
CA TYR A 224 7.54 -11.68 -2.67
C TYR A 224 8.29 -13.01 -2.41
N ILE A 225 7.98 -14.06 -3.18
CA ILE A 225 8.63 -15.38 -3.04
C ILE A 225 9.83 -15.53 -3.97
N ARG A 226 9.83 -14.83 -5.10
CA ARG A 226 10.90 -14.85 -6.10
C ARG A 226 12.25 -14.43 -5.51
#